data_e564e1f1fa5e1cbe4f237b54e0c5a690
#
_entry.id   e564e1f1fa5e1cbe4f237b54e0c5a690
#
_cell.length_a   1.000
_cell.length_b   1.000
_cell.length_c   1.000
_cell.angle_alpha   90.00
_cell.angle_beta   90.00
_cell.angle_gamma   90.00
#
_symmetry.space_group_name_H-M   'P 1'
#
loop_
_entity.id
_entity.type
_entity.pdbx_description
1 polymer ?
#
loop_
_entity_poly.entity_id
_entity_poly.type
_entity_poly.pdbx_seq_one_letter_code
_entity_poly.pdbx_strand_id
1 'polypeptide(L)'
;VVTNPELSAVRDADRVVGILNTCDINPIQLVVNRVRPSMMANQEMLSIEDVTSILSLPLLGIVLEDEQVIISTNRGEPLTLTGKKSPASRCYKNVSQRLMGEEVPIIDPNKENQSLTDKFMRLMQTKIF
;
A
#
# COMPACT_ATOMS: atom_id res chain seq x y z
N VAL A 1 -11.71 -3.59 -3.98
CA VAL A 1 -10.77 -4.48 -4.68
C VAL A 1 -9.37 -4.24 -4.15
N VAL A 2 -8.61 -5.30 -3.91
CA VAL A 2 -7.22 -5.25 -3.45
C VAL A 2 -6.34 -5.97 -4.48
N THR A 3 -5.26 -5.34 -4.92
CA THR A 3 -4.29 -5.93 -5.85
C THR A 3 -2.86 -5.53 -5.50
N ASN A 4 -1.89 -6.31 -5.96
CA ASN A 4 -0.48 -5.92 -5.92
C ASN A 4 -0.11 -5.15 -7.20
N PRO A 5 0.92 -4.29 -7.18
CA PRO A 5 1.36 -3.55 -8.35
C PRO A 5 2.23 -4.42 -9.30
N GLU A 6 1.71 -5.57 -9.66
CA GLU A 6 2.28 -6.56 -10.55
C GLU A 6 1.31 -6.80 -11.71
N LEU A 7 1.81 -6.88 -12.94
CA LEU A 7 0.96 -6.96 -14.13
C LEU A 7 -0.02 -8.13 -14.11
N SER A 8 0.40 -9.30 -13.63
CA SER A 8 -0.48 -10.47 -13.50
C SER A 8 -1.60 -10.25 -12.50
N ALA A 9 -1.28 -9.69 -11.32
CA ALA A 9 -2.27 -9.39 -10.28
C ALA A 9 -3.28 -8.33 -10.73
N VAL A 10 -2.81 -7.30 -11.44
CA VAL A 10 -3.68 -6.24 -11.98
C VAL A 10 -4.62 -6.79 -13.07
N ARG A 11 -4.16 -7.71 -13.93
CA ARG A 11 -5.02 -8.39 -14.91
C ARG A 11 -6.09 -9.23 -14.24
N ASP A 12 -5.78 -9.92 -13.17
CA ASP A 12 -6.78 -10.69 -12.41
C ASP A 12 -7.77 -9.77 -11.69
N ALA A 13 -7.30 -8.66 -11.14
CA ALA A 13 -8.15 -7.63 -10.56
C ALA A 13 -9.11 -7.02 -11.58
N ASP A 14 -8.65 -6.76 -12.82
CA ASP A 14 -9.48 -6.23 -13.90
C ASP A 14 -10.65 -7.17 -14.24
N ARG A 15 -10.40 -8.48 -14.26
CA ARG A 15 -11.47 -9.49 -14.44
C ARG A 15 -12.48 -9.43 -13.30
N VAL A 16 -12.02 -9.29 -12.05
CA VAL A 16 -12.90 -9.16 -10.89
C VAL A 16 -13.74 -7.88 -10.99
N VAL A 17 -13.14 -6.76 -11.36
CA VAL A 17 -13.85 -5.50 -11.59
C VAL A 17 -14.93 -5.67 -12.67
N GLY A 18 -14.63 -6.36 -13.76
CA GLY A 18 -15.60 -6.68 -14.80
C GLY A 18 -16.81 -7.46 -14.26
N ILE A 19 -16.57 -8.46 -13.41
CA ILE A 19 -17.64 -9.23 -12.75
C ILE A 19 -18.47 -8.36 -11.83
N LEU A 20 -17.83 -7.55 -10.99
CA LEU A 20 -18.52 -6.66 -10.05
C LEU A 20 -19.42 -5.66 -10.78
N ASN A 21 -18.95 -5.11 -11.90
CA ASN A 21 -19.75 -4.22 -12.75
C ASN A 21 -20.97 -4.92 -13.36
N THR A 22 -20.84 -6.18 -13.78
CA THR A 22 -21.99 -6.95 -14.30
C THR A 22 -22.99 -7.30 -13.20
N CYS A 23 -22.60 -7.31 -11.94
CA CYS A 23 -23.47 -7.53 -10.79
C CYS A 23 -24.03 -6.22 -10.19
N ASP A 24 -23.82 -5.09 -10.85
CA ASP A 24 -24.25 -3.75 -10.36
C ASP A 24 -23.71 -3.39 -8.97
N ILE A 25 -22.53 -3.92 -8.61
CA ILE A 25 -21.87 -3.62 -7.32
C ILE A 25 -21.10 -2.31 -7.44
N ASN A 26 -21.62 -1.27 -6.82
CA ASN A 26 -21.03 0.08 -6.80
C ASN A 26 -21.23 0.77 -5.44
N PRO A 27 -20.35 1.67 -5.01
CA PRO A 27 -19.07 2.04 -5.65
C PRO A 27 -17.98 0.97 -5.43
N ILE A 28 -17.04 0.89 -6.38
CA ILE A 28 -15.84 0.05 -6.27
C ILE A 28 -14.64 0.96 -6.00
N GLN A 29 -13.84 0.63 -5.01
CA GLN A 29 -12.61 1.35 -4.66
C GLN A 29 -11.42 0.40 -4.68
N LEU A 30 -10.22 0.96 -4.86
CA LEU A 30 -8.97 0.22 -5.03
C LEU A 30 -8.05 0.40 -3.82
N VAL A 31 -7.49 -0.71 -3.33
CA VAL A 31 -6.30 -0.71 -2.46
C VAL A 31 -5.16 -1.38 -3.20
N VAL A 32 -4.02 -0.70 -3.30
CA VAL A 32 -2.79 -1.29 -3.84
C VAL A 32 -1.94 -1.79 -2.68
N ASN A 33 -1.73 -3.09 -2.65
CA ASN A 33 -1.05 -3.81 -1.57
C ASN A 33 0.38 -4.18 -1.95
N ARG A 34 1.24 -4.43 -0.96
CA ARG A 34 2.63 -4.85 -1.12
C ARG A 34 3.46 -3.90 -1.98
N VAL A 35 3.25 -2.61 -1.77
CA VAL A 35 3.97 -1.56 -2.47
C VAL A 35 5.42 -1.48 -1.97
N ARG A 36 6.36 -1.55 -2.90
CA ARG A 36 7.80 -1.35 -2.64
C ARG A 36 8.27 -0.08 -3.33
N PRO A 37 8.46 1.03 -2.58
CA PRO A 37 8.82 2.32 -3.18
C PRO A 37 10.12 2.29 -4.00
N SER A 38 11.11 1.51 -3.55
CA SER A 38 12.39 1.36 -4.29
C SER A 38 12.22 0.70 -5.66
N MET A 39 11.37 -0.32 -5.76
CA MET A 39 11.08 -0.98 -7.04
C MET A 39 10.27 -0.09 -7.98
N MET A 40 9.36 0.72 -7.44
CA MET A 40 8.63 1.72 -8.25
C MET A 40 9.58 2.79 -8.81
N ALA A 41 10.50 3.30 -7.98
CA ALA A 41 11.49 4.30 -8.39
C ALA A 41 12.42 3.77 -9.49
N ASN A 42 12.74 2.47 -9.46
CA ASN A 42 13.55 1.79 -10.47
C ASN A 42 12.76 1.32 -11.70
N GLN A 43 11.46 1.57 -11.77
CA GLN A 43 10.55 1.07 -12.83
C GLN A 43 10.49 -0.47 -12.93
N GLU A 44 10.75 -1.14 -11.81
CA GLU A 44 10.70 -2.62 -11.69
C GLU A 44 9.32 -3.11 -11.20
N MET A 45 8.43 -2.18 -10.86
CA MET A 45 7.08 -2.40 -10.36
C MET A 45 6.17 -1.35 -11.00
N LEU A 46 4.90 -1.70 -11.25
CA LEU A 46 3.91 -0.74 -11.75
C LEU A 46 3.75 0.41 -10.76
N SER A 47 3.62 1.63 -11.28
CA SER A 47 3.29 2.79 -10.44
C SER A 47 1.84 2.71 -9.93
N ILE A 48 1.52 3.47 -8.90
CA ILE A 48 0.13 3.59 -8.42
C ILE A 48 -0.77 4.15 -9.51
N GLU A 49 -0.26 5.12 -10.27
CA GLU A 49 -0.94 5.75 -11.40
C GLU A 49 -1.24 4.74 -12.52
N ASP A 50 -0.30 3.86 -12.85
CA ASP A 50 -0.50 2.79 -13.83
C ASP A 50 -1.62 1.84 -13.39
N VAL A 51 -1.59 1.38 -12.14
CA VAL A 51 -2.60 0.46 -11.61
C VAL A 51 -3.98 1.10 -11.59
N THR A 52 -4.10 2.35 -11.13
CA THR A 52 -5.38 3.08 -11.10
C THR A 52 -5.91 3.34 -12.50
N SER A 53 -5.04 3.65 -13.47
CA SER A 53 -5.42 3.86 -14.87
C SER A 53 -5.91 2.58 -15.54
N ILE A 54 -5.20 1.47 -15.34
CA ILE A 54 -5.60 0.17 -15.92
C ILE A 54 -6.95 -0.28 -15.38
N LEU A 55 -7.17 -0.18 -14.07
CA LEU A 55 -8.40 -0.63 -13.43
C LEU A 55 -9.55 0.41 -13.50
N SER A 56 -9.23 1.65 -13.84
CA SER A 56 -10.20 2.77 -13.85
C SER A 56 -10.98 2.90 -12.53
N LEU A 57 -10.32 2.68 -11.40
CA LEU A 57 -10.91 2.75 -10.08
C LEU A 57 -10.33 3.89 -9.25
N PRO A 58 -11.14 4.53 -8.40
CA PRO A 58 -10.64 5.48 -7.42
C PRO A 58 -9.79 4.77 -6.37
N LEU A 59 -8.63 5.34 -6.04
CA LEU A 59 -7.74 4.82 -5.03
C LEU A 59 -8.27 5.12 -3.62
N LEU A 60 -8.52 4.07 -2.84
CA LEU A 60 -8.84 4.18 -1.42
C LEU A 60 -7.55 4.37 -0.59
N GLY A 61 -6.49 3.66 -0.94
CA GLY A 61 -5.21 3.76 -0.27
C GLY A 61 -4.20 2.73 -0.75
N ILE A 62 -3.03 2.76 -0.14
CA ILE A 62 -1.94 1.83 -0.39
C ILE A 62 -1.53 1.12 0.90
N VAL A 63 -0.92 -0.05 0.76
CA VAL A 63 -0.25 -0.76 1.86
C VAL A 63 1.17 -1.08 1.43
N LEU A 64 2.14 -0.58 2.19
CA LEU A 64 3.56 -0.85 1.95
C LEU A 64 3.88 -2.30 2.31
N GLU A 65 4.81 -2.91 1.57
CA GLU A 65 5.34 -4.21 1.94
C GLU A 65 6.15 -4.11 3.23
N ASP A 66 5.85 -5.01 4.18
CA ASP A 66 6.40 -4.97 5.54
C ASP A 66 6.48 -6.39 6.10
N GLU A 67 7.66 -6.79 6.53
CA GLU A 67 7.89 -8.11 7.14
C GLU A 67 7.04 -8.33 8.40
N GLN A 68 6.67 -7.26 9.11
CA GLN A 68 5.83 -7.35 10.31
C GLN A 68 4.43 -7.89 9.98
N VAL A 69 3.94 -7.71 8.76
CA VAL A 69 2.69 -8.32 8.30
C VAL A 69 2.80 -9.85 8.31
N ILE A 70 3.89 -10.38 7.75
CA ILE A 70 4.14 -11.83 7.70
C ILE A 70 4.27 -12.39 9.10
N ILE A 71 5.06 -11.75 9.96
CA ILE A 71 5.32 -12.18 11.34
C ILE A 71 4.02 -12.22 12.15
N SER A 72 3.23 -11.15 12.10
CA SER A 72 1.97 -11.05 12.85
C SER A 72 0.92 -12.05 12.33
N THR A 73 0.82 -12.21 11.02
CA THR A 73 -0.08 -13.20 10.41
C THR A 73 0.26 -14.62 10.84
N ASN A 74 1.55 -14.99 10.82
CA ASN A 74 2.00 -16.32 11.25
C ASN A 74 1.76 -16.57 12.75
N ARG A 75 1.69 -15.52 13.55
CA ARG A 75 1.34 -15.60 14.99
C ARG A 75 -0.16 -15.57 15.25
N GLY A 76 -0.98 -15.32 14.22
CA GLY A 76 -2.42 -15.15 14.38
C GLY A 76 -2.79 -13.85 15.11
N GLU A 77 -1.92 -12.85 15.12
CA GLU A 77 -2.10 -11.55 15.78
C GLU A 77 -2.27 -10.45 14.74
N PRO A 78 -3.38 -9.69 14.75
CA PRO A 78 -3.52 -8.55 13.85
C PRO A 78 -2.44 -7.50 14.10
N LEU A 79 -1.67 -7.13 13.07
CA LEU A 79 -0.56 -6.19 13.18
C LEU A 79 -0.98 -4.86 13.84
N THR A 80 -2.17 -4.37 13.52
CA THR A 80 -2.71 -3.11 14.04
C THR A 80 -3.00 -3.14 15.55
N LEU A 81 -3.15 -4.33 16.14
CA LEU A 81 -3.41 -4.53 17.57
C LEU A 81 -2.14 -4.81 18.37
N THR A 82 -1.02 -5.09 17.74
CA THR A 82 0.24 -5.43 18.42
C THR A 82 0.94 -4.22 19.05
N GLY A 83 0.46 -3.01 18.81
CA GLY A 83 1.11 -1.76 19.24
C GLY A 83 2.42 -1.45 18.51
N LYS A 84 2.86 -2.30 17.60
CA LYS A 84 4.07 -2.06 16.81
C LYS A 84 3.82 -0.97 15.78
N LYS A 85 4.68 0.04 15.80
CA LYS A 85 4.69 1.10 14.80
C LYS A 85 5.44 0.60 13.57
N SER A 86 4.72 0.15 12.56
CA SER A 86 5.28 -0.28 11.28
C SER A 86 4.68 0.53 10.13
N PRO A 87 5.36 0.62 8.98
CA PRO A 87 4.81 1.28 7.80
C PRO A 87 3.46 0.71 7.38
N ALA A 88 3.32 -0.62 7.32
CA ALA A 88 2.07 -1.27 6.97
C ALA A 88 0.95 -1.00 7.99
N SER A 89 1.25 -0.98 9.29
CA SER A 89 0.26 -0.65 10.32
C SER A 89 -0.35 0.74 10.12
N ARG A 90 0.48 1.73 9.75
CA ARG A 90 0.00 3.08 9.40
C ARG A 90 -0.86 3.09 8.13
N CYS A 91 -0.47 2.32 7.13
CA CYS A 91 -1.24 2.18 5.90
C CYS A 91 -2.62 1.56 6.16
N TYR A 92 -2.70 0.49 6.93
CA TYR A 92 -3.99 -0.14 7.30
C TYR A 92 -4.89 0.84 8.04
N LYS A 93 -4.34 1.61 8.99
CA LYS A 93 -5.10 2.65 9.69
C LYS A 93 -5.62 3.71 8.73
N ASN A 94 -4.77 4.18 7.82
CA ASN A 94 -5.15 5.18 6.81
C ASN A 94 -6.28 4.67 5.90
N VAL A 95 -6.16 3.45 5.37
CA VAL A 95 -7.21 2.81 4.55
C VAL A 95 -8.52 2.68 5.33
N SER A 96 -8.45 2.25 6.60
CA SER A 96 -9.60 2.12 7.48
C SER A 96 -10.31 3.46 7.70
N GLN A 97 -9.58 4.51 8.01
CA GLN A 97 -10.14 5.86 8.20
C GLN A 97 -10.84 6.35 6.93
N ARG A 98 -10.19 6.21 5.77
CA ARG A 98 -10.75 6.59 4.48
C ARG A 98 -12.00 5.78 4.12
N LEU A 99 -12.00 4.47 4.41
CA LEU A 99 -13.16 3.61 4.22
C LEU A 99 -14.36 4.03 5.07
N MET A 100 -14.10 4.53 6.28
CA MET A 100 -15.12 5.09 7.18
C MET A 100 -15.58 6.50 6.79
N GLY A 101 -15.05 7.08 5.74
CA GLY A 101 -15.42 8.40 5.21
C GLY A 101 -14.65 9.57 5.81
N GLU A 102 -13.57 9.31 6.56
CA GLU A 102 -12.70 10.38 7.05
C GLU A 102 -11.87 10.99 5.91
N GLU A 103 -11.80 12.31 5.85
CA GLU A 103 -10.99 13.04 4.88
C GLU A 103 -9.52 13.11 5.34
N VAL A 104 -8.82 11.99 5.24
CA VAL A 104 -7.37 11.92 5.49
C VAL A 104 -6.62 11.69 4.18
N PRO A 105 -5.43 12.29 3.99
CA PRO A 105 -4.66 12.11 2.77
C PRO A 105 -4.17 10.66 2.64
N ILE A 106 -4.06 10.18 1.40
CA ILE A 106 -3.45 8.89 1.09
C ILE A 106 -1.96 8.96 1.44
N ILE A 107 -1.43 7.89 2.02
CA ILE A 107 0.00 7.80 2.31
C ILE A 107 0.78 7.77 0.99
N ASP A 108 1.78 8.65 0.88
CA ASP A 108 2.67 8.73 -0.27
C ASP A 108 3.86 7.77 -0.07
N PRO A 109 3.99 6.72 -0.91
CA PRO A 109 5.06 5.74 -0.79
C PRO A 109 6.45 6.35 -0.92
N ASN A 110 6.61 7.45 -1.67
CA ASN A 110 7.90 8.10 -1.88
C ASN A 110 8.38 8.85 -0.63
N LYS A 111 7.47 9.44 0.14
CA LYS A 111 7.81 10.12 1.41
C LYS A 111 8.24 9.15 2.49
N GLU A 112 7.66 7.96 2.53
CA GLU A 112 8.05 6.91 3.47
C GLU A 112 9.48 6.41 3.19
N ASN A 113 9.88 6.31 1.94
CA ASN A 113 11.24 5.90 1.54
C ASN A 113 12.29 6.97 1.91
N GLN A 114 11.98 8.25 1.76
CA GLN A 114 12.86 9.36 2.16
C GLN A 114 13.08 9.39 3.68
N SER A 115 12.05 9.11 4.47
CA SER A 115 12.17 9.05 5.94
C SER A 115 13.13 7.97 6.42
N LEU A 116 13.26 6.85 5.71
CA LEU A 116 14.20 5.77 6.05
C LEU A 116 15.63 6.10 5.62
N THR A 117 15.81 6.68 4.43
CA THR A 117 17.12 7.14 3.94
C THR A 117 17.67 8.29 4.77
N ASP A 118 16.84 9.25 5.15
CA ASP A 118 17.23 10.37 6.00
C ASP A 118 17.62 9.92 7.42
N LYS A 119 16.90 8.94 7.99
CA LYS A 119 17.28 8.31 9.26
C LYS A 119 18.60 7.57 9.16
N PHE A 120 18.83 6.85 8.07
CA PHE A 120 20.07 6.13 7.84
C PHE A 120 21.25 7.08 7.63
N MET A 121 21.07 8.14 6.84
CA MET A 121 22.08 9.19 6.62
C MET A 121 22.42 9.93 7.92
N ARG A 122 21.44 10.25 8.76
CA ARG A 122 21.69 10.86 10.09
C ARG A 122 22.46 9.92 11.03
N LEU A 123 22.14 8.62 11.01
CA LEU A 123 22.87 7.61 11.81
C LEU A 123 24.32 7.44 11.34
N MET A 124 24.56 7.53 10.03
CA MET A 124 25.93 7.47 9.49
C MET A 124 26.72 8.73 9.81
N GLN A 125 26.11 9.91 9.74
CA GLN A 125 26.76 11.18 10.10
C GLN A 125 27.10 11.28 11.59
N THR A 126 26.34 10.64 12.48
CA THR A 126 26.63 10.62 13.94
C THR A 126 27.75 9.64 14.32
N LYS A 127 28.13 8.71 13.42
CA LYS A 127 29.23 7.76 13.68
C LYS A 127 30.58 8.17 13.10
N ILE A 128 30.66 9.30 12.39
CA ILE A 128 31.89 9.79 11.73
C ILE A 128 32.58 10.90 12.55
N PHE A 129 31.98 11.32 13.66
CA PHE A 129 32.60 12.27 14.57
C PHE A 129 32.68 11.74 16.00
#